data_f5cb27a67a2ad286656f70453ba978ab
#
_entry.id   f5cb27a67a2ad286656f70453ba978ab
#
_cell.length_a   1.000
_cell.length_b   1.000
_cell.length_c   1.000
_cell.angle_alpha   90.00
_cell.angle_beta   90.00
_cell.angle_gamma   90.00
#
_symmetry.space_group_name_H-M   'P 1'
#
loop_
_entity.id
_entity.type
_entity.pdbx_description
1 polymer ?
#
loop_
_entity_poly.entity_id
_entity_poly.type
_entity_poly.pdbx_seq_one_letter_code
_entity_poly.pdbx_strand_id
1 'polypeptide(L)'
;MARSLTFDYKVTVVDSGGNKYAIDGNTQQYVILFPGGTYKFDQADSTNGGHPLRFSETSNGTHNSGSEYTTGVTTAGTPGSSGAYTQIEVTSDTPYLLYYYCSSHSGMDRDWET
;
A
#
# COMPACT_ATOMS: atom_id res chain seq x y z
N MET A 1 7.83 -9.05 -27.47
CA MET A 1 7.39 -9.62 -26.23
C MET A 1 7.33 -8.54 -25.15
N ALA A 2 6.16 -8.36 -24.58
CA ALA A 2 6.02 -7.41 -23.47
C ALA A 2 6.79 -7.91 -22.26
N ARG A 3 7.55 -7.04 -21.64
CA ARG A 3 8.30 -7.36 -20.45
C ARG A 3 7.55 -6.84 -19.23
N SER A 4 7.25 -7.74 -18.30
CA SER A 4 6.66 -7.37 -17.03
C SER A 4 7.72 -6.73 -16.15
N LEU A 5 7.44 -5.53 -15.63
CA LEU A 5 8.33 -4.84 -14.70
C LEU A 5 7.77 -4.98 -13.29
N THR A 6 8.62 -5.43 -12.36
CA THR A 6 8.26 -5.56 -10.96
C THR A 6 9.11 -4.62 -10.12
N PHE A 7 8.46 -3.86 -9.24
CA PHE A 7 9.11 -2.92 -8.35
C PHE A 7 8.80 -3.30 -6.90
N ASP A 8 9.80 -3.27 -6.05
CA ASP A 8 9.66 -3.61 -4.64
C ASP A 8 9.81 -2.35 -3.79
N TYR A 9 8.85 -2.14 -2.88
CA TYR A 9 8.91 -1.09 -1.86
C TYR A 9 8.96 -1.75 -0.50
N LYS A 10 9.84 -1.29 0.36
CA LYS A 10 9.89 -1.75 1.74
C LYS A 10 8.97 -0.89 2.60
N VAL A 11 8.03 -1.54 3.29
CA VAL A 11 7.08 -0.86 4.16
C VAL A 11 7.48 -1.06 5.61
N THR A 12 7.48 0.01 6.38
CA THR A 12 7.62 0.00 7.83
C THR A 12 6.51 0.84 8.44
N VAL A 13 6.25 0.66 9.72
CA VAL A 13 5.31 1.50 10.47
C VAL A 13 6.12 2.33 11.45
N VAL A 14 5.92 3.63 11.40
CA VAL A 14 6.61 4.60 12.25
C VAL A 14 5.60 5.40 13.06
N ASP A 15 6.03 5.90 14.24
CA ASP A 15 5.20 6.80 15.04
C ASP A 15 5.56 8.25 14.69
N SER A 16 4.61 8.92 14.04
CA SER A 16 4.76 10.33 13.63
C SER A 16 3.44 11.05 13.91
N GLY A 17 3.15 11.28 15.19
CA GLY A 17 1.85 11.80 15.60
C GLY A 17 0.76 10.74 15.46
N GLY A 18 1.08 9.50 15.74
CA GLY A 18 0.29 8.30 15.48
C GLY A 18 1.03 7.39 14.50
N ASN A 19 0.56 6.16 14.34
CA ASN A 19 1.19 5.21 13.42
C ASN A 19 0.96 5.62 11.97
N LYS A 20 2.05 5.64 11.20
CA LYS A 20 2.04 5.96 9.77
C LYS A 20 2.87 4.93 9.02
N TYR A 21 2.50 4.65 7.77
CA TYR A 21 3.36 3.87 6.90
C TYR A 21 4.54 4.72 6.43
N ALA A 22 5.71 4.11 6.42
CA ALA A 22 6.89 4.66 5.74
C ALA A 22 7.22 3.73 4.57
N ILE A 23 7.41 4.28 3.39
CA ILE A 23 7.77 3.55 2.18
C ILE A 23 9.22 3.88 1.87
N ASP A 24 10.07 2.85 1.85
CA ASP A 24 11.52 2.98 1.65
C ASP A 24 12.14 4.03 2.61
N GLY A 25 11.63 4.05 3.85
CA GLY A 25 12.11 4.95 4.89
C GLY A 25 11.47 6.34 4.90
N ASN A 26 10.56 6.64 3.97
CA ASN A 26 9.93 7.95 3.88
C ASN A 26 8.49 7.89 4.40
N THR A 27 8.23 8.60 5.49
CA THR A 27 6.90 8.61 6.13
C THR A 27 5.84 9.14 5.17
N GLN A 28 4.75 8.38 5.03
CA GLN A 28 3.61 8.74 4.17
C GLN A 28 4.04 9.09 2.74
N GLN A 29 4.99 8.32 2.20
CA GLN A 29 5.58 8.57 0.89
C GLN A 29 4.52 8.52 -0.21
N TYR A 30 4.55 9.50 -1.09
CA TYR A 30 3.83 9.49 -2.35
C TYR A 30 4.43 8.43 -3.28
N VAL A 31 3.58 7.60 -3.87
CA VAL A 31 4.03 6.55 -4.79
C VAL A 31 3.34 6.75 -6.13
N ILE A 32 4.12 6.78 -7.21
CA ILE A 32 3.61 6.87 -8.57
C ILE A 32 3.69 5.49 -9.21
N LEU A 33 2.55 4.98 -9.67
CA LEU A 33 2.45 3.68 -10.30
C LEU A 33 2.08 3.85 -11.78
N PHE A 34 2.74 3.08 -12.63
CA PHE A 34 2.55 3.17 -14.08
C PHE A 34 1.89 1.91 -14.63
N PRO A 35 1.01 2.04 -15.64
CA PRO A 35 0.47 0.87 -16.33
C PRO A 35 1.59 -0.02 -16.89
N GLY A 36 1.41 -1.33 -16.77
CA GLY A 36 2.41 -2.32 -17.18
C GLY A 36 3.35 -2.75 -16.08
N GLY A 37 3.33 -2.08 -14.92
CA GLY A 37 4.16 -2.43 -13.78
C GLY A 37 3.41 -3.24 -12.73
N THR A 38 4.17 -4.05 -12.01
CA THR A 38 3.71 -4.76 -10.81
C THR A 38 4.48 -4.21 -9.62
N TYR A 39 3.76 -3.78 -8.59
CA TYR A 39 4.34 -3.08 -7.45
C TYR A 39 4.08 -3.89 -6.18
N LYS A 40 5.17 -4.32 -5.56
CA LYS A 40 5.12 -5.15 -4.35
C LYS A 40 5.50 -4.31 -3.14
N PHE A 41 4.57 -4.21 -2.20
CA PHE A 41 4.75 -3.51 -0.94
C PHE A 41 5.10 -4.54 0.12
N ASP A 42 6.38 -4.67 0.41
CA ASP A 42 6.93 -5.67 1.33
C ASP A 42 6.61 -5.28 2.77
N GLN A 43 5.84 -6.12 3.46
CA GLN A 43 5.41 -5.92 4.83
C GLN A 43 6.04 -6.91 5.81
N ALA A 44 7.21 -7.44 5.49
CA ALA A 44 7.89 -8.41 6.36
C ALA A 44 8.45 -7.78 7.64
N ASP A 45 8.77 -6.49 7.63
CA ASP A 45 9.32 -5.81 8.81
C ASP A 45 8.35 -5.94 9.99
N SER A 46 8.89 -6.21 11.19
CA SER A 46 8.07 -6.48 12.38
C SER A 46 7.14 -5.33 12.76
N THR A 47 7.47 -4.09 12.38
CA THR A 47 6.63 -2.92 12.66
C THR A 47 5.28 -3.02 11.96
N ASN A 48 5.17 -3.82 10.91
CA ASN A 48 3.91 -4.03 10.17
C ASN A 48 2.91 -4.93 10.90
N GLY A 49 3.28 -5.54 12.01
CA GLY A 49 2.40 -6.45 12.73
C GLY A 49 1.05 -5.80 13.07
N GLY A 50 -0.04 -6.40 12.61
CA GLY A 50 -1.38 -5.85 12.80
C GLY A 50 -1.75 -4.71 11.84
N HIS A 51 -0.92 -4.42 10.83
CA HIS A 51 -1.12 -3.30 9.92
C HIS A 51 -1.12 -3.74 8.44
N PRO A 52 -2.16 -4.46 7.97
CA PRO A 52 -2.24 -4.85 6.55
C PRO A 52 -2.41 -3.62 5.67
N LEU A 53 -1.49 -3.43 4.71
CA LEU A 53 -1.58 -2.36 3.72
C LEU A 53 -2.53 -2.77 2.59
N ARG A 54 -3.45 -1.90 2.27
CA ARG A 54 -4.44 -2.11 1.21
C ARG A 54 -4.58 -0.83 0.39
N PHE A 55 -5.35 -0.92 -0.69
CA PHE A 55 -5.58 0.20 -1.60
C PHE A 55 -7.05 0.57 -1.65
N SER A 56 -7.33 1.84 -1.92
CA SER A 56 -8.68 2.34 -2.10
C SER A 56 -8.67 3.57 -3.00
N GLU A 57 -9.80 3.81 -3.68
CA GLU A 57 -10.00 5.06 -4.40
C GLU A 57 -10.37 6.20 -3.45
N THR A 58 -10.64 5.89 -2.20
CA THR A 58 -11.01 6.86 -1.15
C THR A 58 -9.86 6.97 -0.16
N SER A 59 -9.48 8.20 0.19
CA SER A 59 -8.51 8.46 1.25
C SER A 59 -8.94 7.78 2.54
N ASN A 60 -8.00 7.12 3.22
CA ASN A 60 -8.26 6.33 4.43
C ASN A 60 -9.23 5.15 4.21
N GLY A 61 -9.54 4.83 2.96
CA GLY A 61 -10.27 3.65 2.53
C GLY A 61 -11.56 3.39 3.27
N THR A 62 -11.68 2.19 3.84
CA THR A 62 -12.89 1.75 4.53
C THR A 62 -13.17 2.54 5.82
N HIS A 63 -12.18 3.25 6.36
CA HIS A 63 -12.37 4.11 7.53
C HIS A 63 -13.04 5.44 7.18
N ASN A 64 -13.21 5.73 5.90
CA ASN A 64 -13.85 6.95 5.41
C ASN A 64 -14.96 6.62 4.43
N SER A 65 -15.72 5.57 4.73
CA SER A 65 -16.88 5.11 3.93
C SER A 65 -16.50 4.67 2.51
N GLY A 66 -15.22 4.44 2.24
CA GLY A 66 -14.76 3.88 0.98
C GLY A 66 -14.75 2.38 0.97
N SER A 67 -14.33 1.81 -0.15
CA SER A 67 -14.18 0.38 -0.33
C SER A 67 -12.74 0.03 -0.64
N GLU A 68 -12.33 -1.17 -0.26
CA GLU A 68 -11.01 -1.68 -0.65
C GLU A 68 -10.99 -1.94 -2.15
N TYR A 69 -9.94 -1.46 -2.82
CA TYR A 69 -9.68 -1.76 -4.23
C TYR A 69 -8.89 -3.06 -4.33
N THR A 70 -9.44 -4.05 -5.00
CA THR A 70 -8.88 -5.41 -5.03
C THR A 70 -8.51 -5.90 -6.42
N THR A 71 -8.85 -5.17 -7.49
CA THR A 71 -8.56 -5.59 -8.86
C THR A 71 -7.06 -5.59 -9.12
N GLY A 72 -6.51 -6.75 -9.48
CA GLY A 72 -5.08 -6.91 -9.71
C GLY A 72 -4.25 -6.91 -8.43
N VAL A 73 -4.87 -7.01 -7.26
CA VAL A 73 -4.19 -7.00 -5.97
C VAL A 73 -4.03 -8.42 -5.44
N THR A 74 -2.82 -8.74 -5.01
CA THR A 74 -2.46 -10.02 -4.39
C THR A 74 -1.85 -9.75 -3.03
N THR A 75 -2.24 -10.52 -2.04
CA THR A 75 -1.65 -10.44 -0.71
C THR A 75 -1.06 -11.78 -0.31
N ALA A 76 0.00 -11.75 0.47
CA ALA A 76 0.64 -12.95 0.97
C ALA A 76 1.17 -12.73 2.38
N GLY A 77 1.18 -13.82 3.16
CA GLY A 77 1.76 -13.84 4.48
C GLY A 77 0.99 -13.03 5.51
N THR A 78 1.60 -12.87 6.68
CA THR A 78 1.04 -12.07 7.76
C THR A 78 1.92 -10.82 7.93
N PRO A 79 1.37 -9.61 7.86
CA PRO A 79 2.16 -8.40 8.07
C PRO A 79 2.99 -8.48 9.35
N GLY A 80 4.27 -8.12 9.26
CA GLY A 80 5.22 -8.22 10.34
C GLY A 80 6.01 -9.52 10.38
N SER A 81 5.73 -10.44 9.44
CA SER A 81 6.42 -11.73 9.34
C SER A 81 7.08 -11.89 7.98
N SER A 82 8.12 -12.73 7.92
CA SER A 82 8.84 -13.00 6.69
C SER A 82 7.89 -13.44 5.58
N GLY A 83 8.07 -12.88 4.39
CA GLY A 83 7.28 -13.22 3.21
C GLY A 83 5.97 -12.45 3.06
N ALA A 84 5.64 -11.56 4.00
CA ALA A 84 4.41 -10.78 3.90
C ALA A 84 4.53 -9.65 2.88
N TYR A 85 3.50 -9.49 2.05
CA TYR A 85 3.43 -8.36 1.10
C TYR A 85 2.01 -8.13 0.63
N THR A 86 1.81 -6.93 0.08
CA THR A 86 0.64 -6.59 -0.74
C THR A 86 1.17 -6.12 -2.08
N GLN A 87 0.63 -6.65 -3.15
CA GLN A 87 1.11 -6.40 -4.51
C GLN A 87 -0.04 -5.95 -5.39
N ILE A 88 0.23 -4.99 -6.26
CA ILE A 88 -0.75 -4.54 -7.24
C ILE A 88 -0.15 -4.58 -8.63
N GLU A 89 -0.88 -5.20 -9.56
CA GLU A 89 -0.59 -5.15 -10.98
C GLU A 89 -1.37 -3.99 -11.58
N VAL A 90 -0.67 -2.99 -12.11
CA VAL A 90 -1.28 -1.78 -12.64
C VAL A 90 -1.46 -1.94 -14.14
N THR A 91 -2.70 -1.73 -14.61
CA THR A 91 -3.06 -1.79 -16.03
C THR A 91 -3.64 -0.46 -16.45
N SER A 92 -4.00 -0.34 -17.73
CA SER A 92 -4.68 0.86 -18.23
C SER A 92 -6.05 1.07 -17.60
N ASP A 93 -6.63 0.03 -16.98
CA ASP A 93 -7.94 0.10 -16.32
C ASP A 93 -7.83 0.41 -14.82
N THR A 94 -6.63 0.42 -14.26
CA THR A 94 -6.43 0.79 -12.87
C THR A 94 -6.80 2.26 -12.67
N PRO A 95 -7.54 2.61 -11.60
CA PRO A 95 -7.89 4.01 -11.35
C PRO A 95 -6.66 4.90 -11.32
N TYR A 96 -6.79 6.09 -11.88
CA TYR A 96 -5.70 7.07 -11.95
C TYR A 96 -5.16 7.45 -10.58
N LEU A 97 -6.04 7.47 -9.55
CA LEU A 97 -5.69 7.83 -8.19
C LEU A 97 -6.09 6.70 -7.25
N LEU A 98 -5.11 6.17 -6.54
CA LEU A 98 -5.31 5.21 -5.46
C LEU A 98 -4.57 5.67 -4.23
N TYR A 99 -5.15 5.37 -3.08
CA TYR A 99 -4.54 5.59 -1.78
C TYR A 99 -4.16 4.26 -1.18
N TYR A 100 -3.01 4.17 -0.49
CA TYR A 100 -2.77 3.04 0.40
C TYR A 100 -3.27 3.40 1.80
N TYR A 101 -3.74 2.42 2.52
CA TYR A 101 -4.25 2.61 3.86
C TYR A 101 -4.08 1.32 4.67
N CYS A 102 -4.27 1.40 5.99
CA CYS A 102 -4.27 0.24 6.86
C CYS A 102 -5.70 -0.25 7.09
N SER A 103 -5.98 -1.51 6.78
CA SER A 103 -7.33 -2.04 6.93
C SER A 103 -7.78 -2.13 8.38
N SER A 104 -6.85 -2.21 9.32
CA SER A 104 -7.13 -2.38 10.75
C SER A 104 -7.13 -1.08 11.55
N HIS A 105 -6.48 -0.02 11.05
CA HIS A 105 -6.29 1.23 11.79
C HIS A 105 -6.48 2.42 10.87
N SER A 106 -7.23 3.41 11.36
CA SER A 106 -7.46 4.67 10.67
C SER A 106 -6.23 5.57 10.72
N GLY A 107 -6.05 6.42 9.70
CA GLY A 107 -5.09 7.51 9.73
C GLY A 107 -3.66 7.13 9.40
N MET A 108 -3.42 5.94 8.87
CA MET A 108 -2.07 5.50 8.49
C MET A 108 -1.72 5.83 7.03
N ASP A 109 -2.72 6.22 6.26
CA ASP A 109 -2.54 6.57 4.85
C ASP A 109 -1.80 7.89 4.71
N ARG A 110 -1.42 8.18 3.47
CA ARG A 110 -0.93 9.51 3.17
C ARG A 110 -2.09 10.51 3.25
N ASP A 111 -1.87 11.58 4.00
CA ASP A 111 -2.79 12.71 4.04
C ASP A 111 -2.61 13.51 2.75
N TRP A 112 -3.57 13.38 1.84
CA TRP A 112 -3.55 14.07 0.55
C TRP A 112 -4.15 15.46 0.70
N GLU A 113 -3.32 16.37 1.07
CA GLU A 113 -3.66 17.75 0.86
C GLU A 113 -3.11 18.19 -0.49
N THR A 114 -3.96 18.30 -1.44
CA THR A 114 -3.58 18.87 -2.71
C THR A 114 -3.41 20.36 -2.57
#